data_db9ef0c73686e45eb9d9b02b41db3ec9
#
_entry.id   db9ef0c73686e45eb9d9b02b41db3ec9
#
_cell.length_a   1.000
_cell.length_b   1.000
_cell.length_c   1.000
_cell.angle_alpha   90.00
_cell.angle_beta   90.00
_cell.angle_gamma   90.00
#
_symmetry.space_group_name_H-M   'P 1'
#
loop_
_entity.id
_entity.type
_entity.pdbx_description
1 polymer ?
#
loop_
_entity_poly.entity_id
_entity_poly.type
_entity_poly.pdbx_seq_one_letter_code
_entity_poly.pdbx_strand_id
1 'polypeptide(L)'
;FSLVLEGMPQELATEITNDLKIPTIGIGAGSKCDGQILVIHDLLGLNPEFTPKFVKRYAELSDVIQNAVTDFIDDVHSEVFPGPEHTYNLKKGALKKVNYDR
;
A
#
# COMPACT_ATOMS: atom_id res chain seq x y z
N PHE A 1 17.23 -18.53 13.97
CA PHE A 1 15.79 -18.33 13.78
C PHE A 1 15.42 -18.51 12.31
N SER A 2 15.72 -17.57 11.44
CA SER A 2 15.54 -17.69 9.99
C SER A 2 16.60 -16.85 9.27
N LEU A 3 16.78 -17.08 7.97
CA LEU A 3 17.70 -16.31 7.12
C LEU A 3 16.92 -15.76 5.92
N VAL A 4 17.05 -14.45 5.69
CA VAL A 4 16.52 -13.80 4.47
C VAL A 4 17.59 -13.78 3.40
N LEU A 5 17.24 -14.23 2.21
CA LEU A 5 18.11 -14.25 1.02
C LEU A 5 17.53 -13.29 -0.01
N GLU A 6 18.28 -12.25 -0.34
CA GLU A 6 17.83 -11.17 -1.22
C GLU A 6 18.70 -11.02 -2.45
N GLY A 7 18.04 -10.92 -3.62
CA GLY A 7 18.69 -10.50 -4.88
C GLY A 7 19.87 -11.34 -5.29
N MET A 8 19.79 -12.67 -5.16
CA MET A 8 20.90 -13.58 -5.47
C MET A 8 20.51 -14.64 -6.51
N PRO A 9 21.49 -15.30 -7.15
CA PRO A 9 21.24 -16.42 -8.04
C PRO A 9 20.48 -17.54 -7.31
N GLN A 10 19.45 -18.08 -7.97
CA GLN A 10 18.62 -19.14 -7.38
C GLN A 10 19.38 -20.42 -7.07
N GLU A 11 20.44 -20.72 -7.81
CA GLU A 11 21.29 -21.89 -7.59
C GLU A 11 21.96 -21.79 -6.22
N LEU A 12 22.55 -20.63 -5.91
CA LEU A 12 23.19 -20.37 -4.63
C LEU A 12 22.16 -20.38 -3.48
N ALA A 13 21.00 -19.74 -3.67
CA ALA A 13 19.93 -19.74 -2.66
C ALA A 13 19.43 -21.17 -2.39
N THR A 14 19.37 -22.02 -3.40
CA THR A 14 19.00 -23.43 -3.27
C THR A 14 20.02 -24.21 -2.43
N GLU A 15 21.32 -24.06 -2.71
CA GLU A 15 22.39 -24.70 -1.91
C GLU A 15 22.32 -24.25 -0.45
N ILE A 16 22.23 -22.93 -0.21
CA ILE A 16 22.12 -22.40 1.16
C ILE A 16 20.91 -22.99 1.89
N THR A 17 19.76 -23.05 1.20
CA THR A 17 18.52 -23.58 1.79
C THR A 17 18.66 -25.06 2.16
N ASN A 18 19.32 -25.86 1.32
CA ASN A 18 19.54 -27.28 1.55
C ASN A 18 20.53 -27.55 2.70
N ASP A 19 21.51 -26.67 2.88
CA ASP A 19 22.55 -26.83 3.90
C ASP A 19 22.14 -26.34 5.29
N LEU A 20 21.19 -25.40 5.36
CA LEU A 20 20.75 -24.82 6.62
C LEU A 20 19.67 -25.66 7.31
N LYS A 21 19.71 -25.66 8.65
CA LYS A 21 18.65 -26.24 9.48
C LYS A 21 17.57 -25.25 9.88
N ILE A 22 17.80 -23.96 9.60
CA ILE A 22 16.84 -22.87 9.88
C ILE A 22 16.12 -22.50 8.56
N PRO A 23 14.87 -22.02 8.63
CA PRO A 23 14.13 -21.61 7.44
C PRO A 23 14.81 -20.48 6.68
N THR A 24 14.76 -20.54 5.36
CA THR A 24 15.13 -19.43 4.46
C THR A 24 13.91 -18.72 3.91
N ILE A 25 14.00 -17.40 3.81
CA ILE A 25 12.95 -16.54 3.26
C ILE A 25 13.57 -15.78 2.08
N GLY A 26 13.06 -16.01 0.88
CA GLY A 26 13.58 -15.42 -0.34
C GLY A 26 12.84 -14.14 -0.74
N ILE A 27 13.61 -13.17 -1.21
CA ILE A 27 13.14 -12.03 -1.99
C ILE A 27 14.11 -11.81 -3.14
N GLY A 28 13.70 -12.15 -4.37
CA GLY A 28 14.59 -12.14 -5.52
C GLY A 28 15.70 -13.20 -5.44
N ALA A 29 15.44 -14.37 -4.86
CA ALA A 29 16.39 -15.47 -4.67
C ALA A 29 15.91 -16.80 -5.27
N GLY A 30 14.90 -16.76 -6.15
CA GLY A 30 14.30 -17.94 -6.76
C GLY A 30 13.28 -18.64 -5.87
N SER A 31 12.73 -19.76 -6.37
CA SER A 31 11.54 -20.42 -5.79
C SER A 31 11.87 -21.51 -4.76
N LYS A 32 13.13 -21.75 -4.45
CA LYS A 32 13.56 -22.89 -3.63
C LYS A 32 13.83 -22.57 -2.16
N CYS A 33 13.66 -21.29 -1.76
CA CYS A 33 13.61 -20.93 -0.35
C CYS A 33 12.34 -21.49 0.31
N ASP A 34 12.37 -21.66 1.64
CA ASP A 34 11.24 -22.18 2.40
C ASP A 34 10.06 -21.23 2.41
N GLY A 35 10.31 -19.93 2.34
CA GLY A 35 9.28 -18.89 2.22
C GLY A 35 9.66 -17.79 1.24
N GLN A 36 8.70 -16.95 0.90
CA GLN A 36 8.86 -15.81 -0.01
C GLN A 36 8.24 -14.55 0.62
N ILE A 37 8.87 -13.41 0.40
CA ILE A 37 8.32 -12.09 0.74
C ILE A 37 8.43 -11.14 -0.44
N LEU A 38 7.57 -10.14 -0.45
CA LEU A 38 7.66 -8.95 -1.31
C LEU A 38 7.33 -7.72 -0.50
N VAL A 39 7.95 -6.60 -0.84
CA VAL A 39 7.57 -5.28 -0.29
C VAL A 39 6.14 -4.97 -0.76
N ILE A 40 5.29 -4.57 0.16
CA ILE A 40 3.87 -4.32 -0.13
C ILE A 40 3.66 -3.27 -1.24
N HIS A 41 4.50 -2.23 -1.29
CA HIS A 41 4.47 -1.21 -2.34
C HIS A 41 4.72 -1.80 -3.72
N ASP A 42 5.65 -2.75 -3.82
CA ASP A 42 5.96 -3.43 -5.07
C ASP A 42 4.86 -4.40 -5.46
N LEU A 43 4.40 -5.20 -4.50
CA LEU A 43 3.32 -6.18 -4.70
C LEU A 43 2.03 -5.54 -5.19
N LEU A 44 1.69 -4.36 -4.69
CA LEU A 44 0.45 -3.65 -5.00
C LEU A 44 0.60 -2.60 -6.12
N GLY A 45 1.79 -2.42 -6.69
CA GLY A 45 1.99 -1.44 -7.76
C GLY A 45 1.82 0.01 -7.30
N LEU A 46 2.28 0.35 -6.09
CA LEU A 46 2.21 1.72 -5.55
C LEU A 46 3.34 2.61 -6.08
N ASN A 47 4.42 2.04 -6.59
CA ASN A 47 5.49 2.76 -7.28
C ASN A 47 5.46 2.42 -8.78
N PRO A 48 4.89 3.28 -9.65
CA PRO A 48 4.77 3.00 -11.08
C PRO A 48 6.09 3.15 -11.85
N GLU A 49 7.06 3.91 -11.32
CA GLU A 49 8.26 4.32 -12.06
C GLU A 49 9.29 3.20 -12.18
N PHE A 50 9.38 2.33 -11.20
CA PHE A 50 10.39 1.27 -11.16
C PHE A 50 9.84 -0.03 -10.60
N THR A 51 10.12 -1.13 -11.30
CA THR A 51 9.79 -2.48 -10.84
C THR A 51 11.03 -3.35 -10.98
N PRO A 52 11.62 -3.82 -9.86
CA PRO A 52 12.72 -4.79 -9.92
C PRO A 52 12.32 -6.06 -10.68
N LYS A 53 13.27 -6.69 -11.34
CA LYS A 53 13.02 -7.91 -12.14
C LYS A 53 12.32 -9.02 -11.34
N PHE A 54 12.63 -9.15 -10.07
CA PHE A 54 12.08 -10.20 -9.21
C PHE A 54 10.67 -9.90 -8.68
N VAL A 55 10.14 -8.70 -8.92
CA VAL A 55 8.81 -8.30 -8.45
C VAL A 55 7.75 -8.69 -9.47
N LYS A 56 6.76 -9.44 -9.02
CA LYS A 56 5.49 -9.60 -9.71
C LYS A 56 4.46 -8.69 -9.06
N ARG A 57 3.87 -7.79 -9.83
CA ARG A 57 2.76 -6.96 -9.37
C ARG A 57 1.47 -7.76 -9.38
N TYR A 58 0.74 -7.74 -8.28
CA TYR A 58 -0.56 -8.38 -8.13
C TYR A 58 -1.70 -7.38 -8.27
N ALA A 59 -1.40 -6.09 -8.22
CA ALA A 59 -2.34 -4.99 -8.44
C ALA A 59 -1.59 -3.77 -8.99
N GLU A 60 -2.33 -2.81 -9.56
CA GLU A 60 -1.87 -1.53 -10.07
C GLU A 60 -2.60 -0.41 -9.32
N LEU A 61 -2.32 -0.27 -8.01
CA LEU A 61 -3.08 0.63 -7.14
C LEU A 61 -2.66 2.10 -7.28
N SER A 62 -1.52 2.41 -7.86
CA SER A 62 -1.07 3.81 -8.03
C SER A 62 -2.12 4.64 -8.76
N ASP A 63 -2.62 4.17 -9.90
CA ASP A 63 -3.61 4.88 -10.69
C ASP A 63 -4.97 4.97 -9.98
N VAL A 64 -5.37 3.90 -9.31
CA VAL A 64 -6.62 3.86 -8.53
C VAL A 64 -6.61 4.89 -7.40
N ILE A 65 -5.48 4.98 -6.68
CA ILE A 65 -5.31 5.96 -5.60
C ILE A 65 -5.29 7.39 -6.14
N GLN A 66 -4.54 7.65 -7.21
CA GLN A 66 -4.49 8.97 -7.84
C GLN A 66 -5.88 9.44 -8.29
N ASN A 67 -6.63 8.58 -8.97
CA ASN A 67 -7.97 8.91 -9.44
C ASN A 67 -8.91 9.21 -8.26
N ALA A 68 -8.89 8.38 -7.22
CA ALA A 68 -9.72 8.60 -6.03
C ALA A 68 -9.40 9.93 -5.33
N VAL A 69 -8.12 10.30 -5.22
CA VAL A 69 -7.71 11.58 -4.63
C VAL A 69 -8.11 12.75 -5.52
N THR A 70 -7.97 12.62 -6.84
CA THR A 70 -8.39 13.64 -7.81
C THR A 70 -9.90 13.87 -7.73
N ASP A 71 -10.69 12.80 -7.73
CA ASP A 71 -12.16 12.87 -7.62
C ASP A 71 -12.57 13.57 -6.31
N PHE A 72 -11.92 13.23 -5.19
CA PHE A 72 -12.15 13.90 -3.91
C PHE A 72 -11.86 15.41 -3.98
N ILE A 73 -10.74 15.80 -4.58
CA ILE A 73 -10.38 17.22 -4.73
C ILE A 73 -11.41 17.96 -5.59
N ASP A 74 -11.83 17.35 -6.69
CA ASP A 74 -12.82 17.93 -7.59
C ASP A 74 -14.19 18.09 -6.92
N ASP A 75 -14.63 17.09 -6.17
CA ASP A 75 -15.87 17.12 -5.38
C ASP A 75 -15.84 18.22 -4.30
N VAL A 76 -14.70 18.42 -3.64
CA VAL A 76 -14.53 19.51 -2.67
C VAL A 76 -14.59 20.87 -3.35
N HIS A 77 -13.90 21.04 -4.49
CA HIS A 77 -13.89 22.31 -5.22
C HIS A 77 -15.26 22.67 -5.83
N SER A 78 -16.02 21.66 -6.22
CA SER A 78 -17.38 21.84 -6.78
C SER A 78 -18.49 21.81 -5.73
N GLU A 79 -18.14 21.77 -4.45
CA GLU A 79 -19.07 21.73 -3.31
C GLU A 79 -20.05 20.53 -3.33
N VAL A 80 -19.65 19.44 -4.00
CA VAL A 80 -20.40 18.17 -4.01
C VAL A 80 -20.13 17.37 -2.74
N PHE A 81 -18.90 17.43 -2.23
CA PHE A 81 -18.53 16.83 -0.97
C PHE A 81 -18.11 17.89 0.05
N PRO A 82 -18.58 17.80 1.33
CA PRO A 82 -19.53 16.82 1.86
C PRO A 82 -20.97 17.10 1.40
N GLY A 83 -21.68 16.04 1.01
CA GLY A 83 -23.10 16.10 0.73
C GLY A 83 -23.96 16.05 2.01
N PRO A 84 -25.30 16.15 1.90
CA PRO A 84 -26.20 16.08 3.05
C PRO A 84 -26.03 14.81 3.89
N GLU A 85 -25.77 13.67 3.27
CA GLU A 85 -25.51 12.36 3.88
C GLU A 85 -24.20 12.31 4.69
N HIS A 86 -23.28 13.22 4.42
CA HIS A 86 -21.98 13.34 5.11
C HIS A 86 -21.98 14.46 6.15
N THR A 87 -23.15 15.11 6.41
CA THR A 87 -23.24 16.33 7.19
C THR A 87 -24.00 16.08 8.50
N TYR A 88 -23.47 16.57 9.59
CA TYR A 88 -24.15 16.57 10.87
C TYR A 88 -24.93 17.87 11.06
N ASN A 89 -26.20 17.75 11.46
CA ASN A 89 -27.08 18.90 11.69
C ASN A 89 -27.40 19.03 13.18
N LEU A 90 -27.44 20.27 13.66
CA LEU A 90 -27.93 20.56 15.00
C LEU A 90 -29.46 20.45 15.07
N LYS A 91 -29.96 19.99 16.22
CA LYS A 91 -31.39 20.10 16.50
C LYS A 91 -31.80 21.58 16.50
N LYS A 92 -32.97 21.87 15.92
CA LYS A 92 -33.49 23.23 15.83
C LYS A 92 -33.47 23.89 17.21
N GLY A 93 -32.85 25.06 17.34
CA GLY A 93 -32.74 25.82 18.59
C GLY A 93 -31.55 25.41 19.51
N ALA A 94 -30.70 24.48 19.11
CA ALA A 94 -29.58 24.04 19.93
C ALA A 94 -28.39 25.02 19.96
N LEU A 95 -28.28 25.95 19.01
CA LEU A 95 -27.25 26.99 19.01
C LEU A 95 -27.69 28.16 19.90
N LYS A 96 -27.02 28.34 21.04
CA LYS A 96 -27.02 29.62 21.74
C LYS A 96 -26.21 30.61 20.94
N LYS A 97 -26.69 31.85 20.73
CA LYS A 97 -25.90 32.90 20.07
C LYS A 97 -24.63 33.12 20.86
N VAL A 98 -23.49 32.75 20.25
CA VAL A 98 -22.18 33.14 20.73
C VAL A 98 -21.78 34.38 19.93
N ASN A 99 -21.64 35.52 20.60
CA ASN A 99 -21.11 36.71 19.95
C ASN A 99 -19.59 36.52 19.79
N TYR A 100 -19.17 36.32 18.57
CA TYR A 100 -17.76 36.45 18.23
C TYR A 100 -17.50 37.90 17.81
N ASP A 101 -16.67 38.60 18.57
CA ASP A 101 -16.03 39.82 18.08
C ASP A 101 -14.99 39.40 17.05
N ARG A 102 -15.27 39.67 15.78
CA ARG A 102 -14.31 39.54 14.69
C ARG A 102 -13.58 40.86 14.49
#